data_7931e95ba980d4776edb6da515400e23
#
_entry.id   7931e95ba980d4776edb6da515400e23
#
_cell.length_a   1.000
_cell.length_b   1.000
_cell.length_c   1.000
_cell.angle_alpha   90.00
_cell.angle_beta   90.00
_cell.angle_gamma   90.00
#
_symmetry.space_group_name_H-M   'P 1'
#
loop_
_entity.id
_entity.type
_entity.pdbx_description
1 polymer ?
#
loop_
_entity_poly.entity_id
_entity_poly.type
_entity_poly.pdbx_seq_one_letter_code
_entity_poly.pdbx_strand_id
1 'polypeptide(L)'
;MNKLLDSFWRAAMYCLHPRVIAMSVLPLVVMVVLSLGLGYFFWESALTAVRNGLDSFELVNTMARWLENLGLGNLRLVLAPSLLLFLAIPVIVIVALLFVAVFMMPAIVALVAERRFPLLERKKGGSLLASLSWSLGSTLLAVFALLVSIPLWLIPPLVLILPPLIWGWLTYRVMAYDAMVEHASAEERRQIFKENRAQLMGIGILSGYLGAAPSLIWASGAMFVAMAPILVPVAIWIYTLVFAFSSLWFCHYTLAALDQLRKQNNALAPDIAAPPAIKSIANKALPEA
;
A
#
# COMPACT_ATOMS: atom_id res chain seq x y z
N MET A 1 -11.41 1.84 -22.16
CA MET A 1 -12.36 1.84 -21.03
C MET A 1 -12.63 0.43 -20.51
N ASN A 2 -12.82 -0.56 -21.37
CA ASN A 2 -13.18 -1.93 -20.94
C ASN A 2 -12.16 -2.61 -20.00
N LYS A 3 -10.84 -2.34 -20.15
CA LYS A 3 -9.81 -2.96 -19.30
C LYS A 3 -9.82 -2.46 -17.86
N LEU A 4 -10.07 -1.17 -17.67
CA LEU A 4 -10.12 -0.55 -16.34
C LEU A 4 -11.32 -1.08 -15.55
N LEU A 5 -12.48 -1.17 -16.18
CA LEU A 5 -13.68 -1.75 -15.59
C LEU A 5 -13.56 -3.26 -15.35
N ASP A 6 -12.99 -4.03 -16.32
CA ASP A 6 -12.75 -5.47 -16.14
C ASP A 6 -11.82 -5.73 -14.95
N SER A 7 -10.73 -4.96 -14.82
CA SER A 7 -9.82 -5.09 -13.69
C SER A 7 -10.46 -4.70 -12.36
N PHE A 8 -11.34 -3.68 -12.33
CA PHE A 8 -12.10 -3.27 -11.16
C PHE A 8 -13.02 -4.38 -10.65
N TRP A 9 -13.88 -4.90 -11.53
CA TRP A 9 -14.82 -5.97 -11.15
C TRP A 9 -14.11 -7.24 -10.71
N ARG A 10 -13.02 -7.60 -11.36
CA ARG A 10 -12.19 -8.73 -10.93
C ARG A 10 -11.55 -8.48 -9.56
N ALA A 11 -11.02 -7.29 -9.32
CA ALA A 11 -10.50 -6.94 -8.01
C ALA A 11 -11.58 -7.06 -6.92
N ALA A 12 -12.79 -6.57 -7.17
CA ALA A 12 -13.92 -6.70 -6.26
C ALA A 12 -14.29 -8.17 -5.97
N MET A 13 -14.36 -9.00 -7.03
CA MET A 13 -14.64 -10.43 -6.86
C MET A 13 -13.51 -11.17 -6.11
N TYR A 14 -12.25 -10.82 -6.37
CA TYR A 14 -11.11 -11.43 -5.68
C TYR A 14 -11.00 -10.99 -4.22
N CYS A 15 -11.52 -9.82 -3.84
CA CYS A 15 -11.65 -9.43 -2.42
C CYS A 15 -12.51 -10.40 -1.61
N LEU A 16 -13.49 -11.06 -2.24
CA LEU A 16 -14.32 -12.09 -1.60
C LEU A 16 -13.64 -13.46 -1.53
N HIS A 17 -12.44 -13.59 -2.10
CA HIS A 17 -11.71 -14.85 -2.08
C HIS A 17 -11.20 -15.16 -0.66
N PRO A 18 -11.37 -16.40 -0.12
CA PRO A 18 -11.00 -16.74 1.26
C PRO A 18 -9.55 -16.39 1.63
N ARG A 19 -8.60 -16.54 0.70
CA ARG A 19 -7.19 -16.15 0.92
C ARG A 19 -7.02 -14.66 1.13
N VAL A 20 -7.76 -13.82 0.39
CA VAL A 20 -7.69 -12.36 0.53
C VAL A 20 -8.34 -11.92 1.83
N ILE A 21 -9.48 -12.52 2.19
CA ILE A 21 -10.15 -12.28 3.48
C ILE A 21 -9.21 -12.68 4.63
N ALA A 22 -8.60 -13.85 4.58
CA ALA A 22 -7.64 -14.29 5.59
C ALA A 22 -6.45 -13.30 5.73
N MET A 23 -5.90 -12.83 4.59
CA MET A 23 -4.84 -11.81 4.59
C MET A 23 -5.31 -10.47 5.14
N SER A 24 -6.58 -10.08 4.94
CA SER A 24 -7.12 -8.83 5.47
C SER A 24 -7.29 -8.83 7.00
N VAL A 25 -7.40 -10.01 7.61
CA VAL A 25 -7.47 -10.17 9.07
C VAL A 25 -6.07 -10.24 9.70
N LEU A 26 -5.04 -10.54 8.90
CA LEU A 26 -3.66 -10.69 9.38
C LEU A 26 -3.15 -9.51 10.23
N PRO A 27 -3.39 -8.23 9.89
CA PRO A 27 -2.97 -7.11 10.73
C PRO A 27 -3.56 -7.16 12.12
N LEU A 28 -4.82 -7.54 12.23
CA LEU A 28 -5.50 -7.65 13.54
C LEU A 28 -4.84 -8.74 14.39
N VAL A 29 -4.51 -9.88 13.78
CA VAL A 29 -3.79 -10.97 14.47
C VAL A 29 -2.42 -10.48 14.92
N VAL A 30 -1.66 -9.81 14.04
CA VAL A 30 -0.35 -9.25 14.37
C VAL A 30 -0.46 -8.23 15.50
N MET A 31 -1.46 -7.34 15.47
CA MET A 31 -1.69 -6.37 16.54
C MET A 31 -1.99 -7.05 17.88
N VAL A 32 -2.85 -8.07 17.90
CA VAL A 32 -3.16 -8.81 19.12
C VAL A 32 -1.91 -9.49 19.67
N VAL A 33 -1.15 -10.18 18.82
CA VAL A 33 0.08 -10.86 19.21
C VAL A 33 1.12 -9.86 19.75
N LEU A 34 1.31 -8.73 19.06
CA LEU A 34 2.23 -7.68 19.52
C LEU A 34 1.76 -7.06 20.83
N SER A 35 0.47 -6.74 20.97
CA SER A 35 -0.07 -6.13 22.19
C SER A 35 0.06 -7.05 23.39
N LEU A 36 -0.28 -8.33 23.23
CA LEU A 36 -0.14 -9.32 24.30
C LEU A 36 1.33 -9.62 24.61
N GLY A 37 2.16 -9.78 23.58
CA GLY A 37 3.59 -10.05 23.77
C GLY A 37 4.32 -8.88 24.42
N LEU A 38 4.18 -7.67 23.88
CA LEU A 38 4.80 -6.48 24.47
C LEU A 38 4.23 -6.17 25.87
N GLY A 39 2.92 -6.32 26.03
CA GLY A 39 2.28 -6.16 27.33
C GLY A 39 2.80 -7.16 28.37
N TYR A 40 2.90 -8.43 28.02
CA TYR A 40 3.37 -9.45 28.94
C TYR A 40 4.85 -9.29 29.33
N PHE A 41 5.73 -9.03 28.34
CA PHE A 41 7.17 -9.00 28.61
C PHE A 41 7.71 -7.64 29.05
N PHE A 42 7.10 -6.54 28.61
CA PHE A 42 7.68 -5.20 28.74
C PHE A 42 6.83 -4.21 29.53
N TRP A 43 5.60 -4.57 29.94
CA TRP A 43 4.69 -3.64 30.61
C TRP A 43 5.30 -2.93 31.82
N GLU A 44 5.85 -3.70 32.76
CA GLU A 44 6.43 -3.13 34.00
C GLU A 44 7.66 -2.27 33.72
N SER A 45 8.53 -2.73 32.83
CA SER A 45 9.75 -1.99 32.45
C SER A 45 9.40 -0.68 31.74
N ALA A 46 8.46 -0.73 30.81
CA ALA A 46 8.00 0.43 30.05
C ALA A 46 7.26 1.42 30.97
N LEU A 47 6.41 0.92 31.86
CA LEU A 47 5.69 1.73 32.84
C LEU A 47 6.67 2.46 33.79
N THR A 48 7.68 1.76 34.26
CA THR A 48 8.74 2.34 35.11
C THR A 48 9.54 3.40 34.36
N ALA A 49 9.89 3.15 33.10
CA ALA A 49 10.58 4.13 32.26
C ALA A 49 9.75 5.39 32.03
N VAL A 50 8.44 5.24 31.79
CA VAL A 50 7.53 6.37 31.62
C VAL A 50 7.37 7.15 32.94
N ARG A 51 7.25 6.48 34.10
CA ARG A 51 7.19 7.12 35.40
C ARG A 51 8.45 7.92 35.68
N ASN A 52 9.62 7.33 35.49
CA ASN A 52 10.90 8.01 35.69
C ASN A 52 11.05 9.21 34.74
N GLY A 53 10.58 9.07 33.49
CA GLY A 53 10.52 10.18 32.54
C GLY A 53 9.62 11.31 33.04
N LEU A 54 8.39 10.99 33.48
CA LEU A 54 7.45 11.98 34.01
C LEU A 54 8.03 12.70 35.26
N ASP A 55 8.71 11.97 36.15
CA ASP A 55 9.32 12.52 37.35
C ASP A 55 10.50 13.44 37.04
N SER A 56 11.14 13.33 35.87
CA SER A 56 12.20 14.24 35.44
C SER A 56 11.69 15.63 35.01
N PHE A 57 10.38 15.77 34.72
CA PHE A 57 9.78 17.02 34.27
C PHE A 57 9.19 17.79 35.47
N GLU A 58 9.80 18.89 35.87
CA GLU A 58 9.37 19.73 36.99
C GLU A 58 7.94 20.28 36.83
N LEU A 59 7.53 20.62 35.61
CA LEU A 59 6.17 21.04 35.27
C LEU A 59 5.14 19.97 35.62
N VAL A 60 5.41 18.71 35.26
CA VAL A 60 4.51 17.57 35.52
C VAL A 60 4.39 17.37 37.03
N ASN A 61 5.50 17.44 37.76
CA ASN A 61 5.54 17.33 39.23
C ASN A 61 4.76 18.45 39.93
N THR A 62 4.84 19.67 39.41
CA THR A 62 4.12 20.83 39.94
C THR A 62 2.62 20.72 39.70
N MET A 63 2.22 20.33 38.48
CA MET A 63 0.80 20.09 38.15
C MET A 63 0.21 18.91 38.95
N ALA A 64 0.96 17.83 39.11
CA ALA A 64 0.50 16.67 39.87
C ALA A 64 0.24 17.05 41.35
N ARG A 65 1.18 17.75 42.00
CA ARG A 65 1.01 18.25 43.36
C ARG A 65 -0.18 19.20 43.50
N TRP A 66 -0.38 20.09 42.54
CA TRP A 66 -1.52 21.02 42.52
C TRP A 66 -2.86 20.28 42.46
N LEU A 67 -2.98 19.27 41.60
CA LEU A 67 -4.17 18.43 41.45
C LEU A 67 -4.42 17.54 42.67
N GLU A 68 -3.37 16.97 43.26
CA GLU A 68 -3.45 16.22 44.52
C GLU A 68 -4.00 17.08 45.66
N ASN A 69 -3.57 18.35 45.74
CA ASN A 69 -4.07 19.32 46.73
C ASN A 69 -5.55 19.70 46.51
N LEU A 70 -6.06 19.56 45.26
CA LEU A 70 -7.48 19.75 44.95
C LEU A 70 -8.34 18.49 45.21
N GLY A 71 -7.75 17.42 45.77
CA GLY A 71 -8.48 16.18 46.07
C GLY A 71 -8.77 15.30 44.86
N LEU A 72 -8.15 15.58 43.68
CA LEU A 72 -8.38 14.82 42.44
C LEU A 72 -7.59 13.49 42.36
N GLY A 73 -7.06 13.01 43.48
CA GLY A 73 -6.41 11.72 43.62
C GLY A 73 -5.00 11.66 42.97
N ASN A 74 -4.42 10.48 42.95
CA ASN A 74 -3.07 10.23 42.43
C ASN A 74 -3.06 10.23 40.90
N LEU A 75 -3.00 11.42 40.30
CA LEU A 75 -2.99 11.60 38.84
C LEU A 75 -1.90 10.75 38.13
N ARG A 76 -0.74 10.56 38.81
CA ARG A 76 0.37 9.75 38.29
C ARG A 76 0.02 8.29 38.05
N LEU A 77 -0.89 7.72 38.87
CA LEU A 77 -1.34 6.34 38.69
C LEU A 77 -2.10 6.15 37.36
N VAL A 78 -2.75 7.20 36.87
CA VAL A 78 -3.51 7.17 35.63
C VAL A 78 -2.69 7.69 34.44
N LEU A 79 -1.88 8.74 34.66
CA LEU A 79 -1.09 9.37 33.56
C LEU A 79 -0.06 8.42 32.98
N ALA A 80 0.71 7.71 33.80
CA ALA A 80 1.79 6.87 33.28
C ALA A 80 1.29 5.72 32.40
N PRO A 81 0.28 4.92 32.81
CA PRO A 81 -0.31 3.90 31.93
C PRO A 81 -0.95 4.50 30.68
N SER A 82 -1.67 5.64 30.82
CA SER A 82 -2.32 6.29 29.70
C SER A 82 -1.34 6.79 28.65
N LEU A 83 -0.23 7.40 29.09
CA LEU A 83 0.84 7.86 28.21
C LEU A 83 1.54 6.69 27.55
N LEU A 84 1.80 5.60 28.29
CA LEU A 84 2.37 4.38 27.73
C LEU A 84 1.48 3.81 26.62
N LEU A 85 0.17 3.70 26.86
CA LEU A 85 -0.78 3.24 25.85
C LEU A 85 -0.86 4.20 24.67
N PHE A 86 -0.88 5.51 24.92
CA PHE A 86 -0.90 6.53 23.87
C PHE A 86 0.31 6.44 22.93
N LEU A 87 1.50 6.11 23.46
CA LEU A 87 2.70 5.91 22.66
C LEU A 87 2.74 4.51 22.02
N ALA A 88 2.34 3.47 22.74
CA ALA A 88 2.45 2.08 22.28
C ALA A 88 1.46 1.75 21.16
N ILE A 89 0.21 2.22 21.24
CA ILE A 89 -0.83 1.90 20.26
C ILE A 89 -0.44 2.33 18.84
N PRO A 90 -0.01 3.59 18.57
CA PRO A 90 0.41 3.98 17.23
C PRO A 90 1.58 3.15 16.70
N VAL A 91 2.56 2.82 17.56
CA VAL A 91 3.71 2.00 17.16
C VAL A 91 3.28 0.60 16.75
N ILE A 92 2.43 -0.05 17.56
CA ILE A 92 1.88 -1.37 17.26
C ILE A 92 1.10 -1.35 15.94
N VAL A 93 0.26 -0.33 15.72
CA VAL A 93 -0.51 -0.15 14.48
C VAL A 93 0.41 0.01 13.27
N ILE A 94 1.42 0.88 13.38
CA ILE A 94 2.38 1.11 12.30
C ILE A 94 3.14 -0.18 11.96
N VAL A 95 3.65 -0.90 12.97
CA VAL A 95 4.36 -2.17 12.76
C VAL A 95 3.44 -3.22 12.10
N ALA A 96 2.20 -3.35 12.56
CA ALA A 96 1.23 -4.26 11.97
C ALA A 96 0.90 -3.91 10.52
N LEU A 97 0.70 -2.63 10.20
CA LEU A 97 0.44 -2.18 8.83
C LEU A 97 1.65 -2.36 7.91
N LEU A 98 2.87 -2.09 8.40
CA LEU A 98 4.10 -2.34 7.64
C LEU A 98 4.27 -3.82 7.34
N PHE A 99 4.02 -4.69 8.33
CA PHE A 99 4.06 -6.13 8.14
C PHE A 99 3.11 -6.56 7.01
N VAL A 100 1.88 -6.07 7.03
CA VAL A 100 0.90 -6.34 5.98
C VAL A 100 1.34 -5.82 4.62
N ALA A 101 1.82 -4.59 4.54
CA ALA A 101 2.28 -4.01 3.29
C ALA A 101 3.40 -4.85 2.64
N VAL A 102 4.35 -5.34 3.45
CA VAL A 102 5.47 -6.16 2.97
C VAL A 102 5.03 -7.55 2.50
N PHE A 103 4.12 -8.21 3.22
CA PHE A 103 3.74 -9.61 2.92
C PHE A 103 2.54 -9.72 2.00
N MET A 104 1.58 -8.81 2.11
CA MET A 104 0.31 -8.90 1.39
C MET A 104 0.47 -8.61 -0.10
N MET A 105 1.27 -7.62 -0.48
CA MET A 105 1.43 -7.25 -1.90
C MET A 105 2.03 -8.38 -2.74
N PRO A 106 3.16 -9.02 -2.37
CA PRO A 106 3.69 -10.17 -3.09
C PRO A 106 2.71 -11.35 -3.15
N ALA A 107 1.98 -11.63 -2.07
CA ALA A 107 0.99 -12.70 -2.02
C ALA A 107 -0.19 -12.45 -2.97
N ILE A 108 -0.65 -11.21 -3.08
CA ILE A 108 -1.70 -10.81 -4.04
C ILE A 108 -1.19 -10.92 -5.47
N VAL A 109 0.03 -10.45 -5.76
CA VAL A 109 0.64 -10.58 -7.09
C VAL A 109 0.74 -12.04 -7.51
N ALA A 110 1.24 -12.91 -6.62
CA ALA A 110 1.33 -14.35 -6.87
C ALA A 110 -0.05 -14.96 -7.13
N LEU A 111 -1.06 -14.65 -6.30
CA LEU A 111 -2.42 -15.14 -6.45
C LEU A 111 -3.04 -14.77 -7.82
N VAL A 112 -2.86 -13.52 -8.25
CA VAL A 112 -3.40 -13.04 -9.54
C VAL A 112 -2.62 -13.63 -10.69
N ALA A 113 -1.30 -13.69 -10.62
CA ALA A 113 -0.44 -14.26 -11.65
C ALA A 113 -0.74 -15.75 -11.87
N GLU A 114 -0.79 -16.56 -10.81
CA GLU A 114 -1.05 -18.00 -10.90
C GLU A 114 -2.44 -18.31 -11.48
N ARG A 115 -3.44 -17.53 -11.11
CA ARG A 115 -4.83 -17.82 -11.55
C ARG A 115 -5.21 -17.24 -12.90
N ARG A 116 -4.69 -16.07 -13.23
CA ARG A 116 -5.10 -15.36 -14.45
C ARG A 116 -4.05 -15.36 -15.55
N PHE A 117 -2.78 -15.39 -15.16
CA PHE A 117 -1.66 -15.29 -16.11
C PHE A 117 -0.60 -16.38 -15.88
N PRO A 118 -0.98 -17.67 -15.87
CA PRO A 118 -0.07 -18.78 -15.55
C PRO A 118 1.12 -18.89 -16.51
N LEU A 119 0.97 -18.39 -17.73
CA LEU A 119 2.02 -18.41 -18.76
C LEU A 119 2.87 -17.14 -18.80
N LEU A 120 2.60 -16.17 -17.90
CA LEU A 120 3.35 -14.93 -17.86
C LEU A 120 4.71 -15.14 -17.23
N GLU A 121 5.77 -15.05 -18.04
CA GLU A 121 7.14 -15.22 -17.61
C GLU A 121 7.54 -14.19 -16.51
N ARG A 122 8.26 -14.65 -15.49
CA ARG A 122 8.81 -13.81 -14.42
C ARG A 122 10.21 -13.33 -14.81
N LYS A 123 10.33 -12.13 -15.35
CA LYS A 123 11.62 -11.56 -15.76
C LYS A 123 12.45 -10.96 -14.62
N LYS A 124 11.89 -10.86 -13.40
CA LYS A 124 12.55 -10.32 -12.19
C LYS A 124 13.29 -8.98 -12.45
N GLY A 125 12.65 -8.07 -13.18
CA GLY A 125 13.25 -6.81 -13.61
C GLY A 125 13.44 -5.76 -12.50
N GLY A 126 13.24 -6.12 -11.24
CA GLY A 126 13.50 -5.30 -10.06
C GLY A 126 13.91 -6.14 -8.86
N SER A 127 14.73 -5.55 -7.98
CA SER A 127 15.08 -6.13 -6.69
C SER A 127 14.22 -5.52 -5.58
N LEU A 128 14.17 -6.16 -4.41
CA LEU A 128 13.51 -5.59 -3.23
C LEU A 128 14.10 -4.22 -2.86
N LEU A 129 15.41 -4.06 -2.99
CA LEU A 129 16.08 -2.77 -2.74
C LEU A 129 15.65 -1.71 -3.76
N ALA A 130 15.46 -2.08 -5.03
CA ALA A 130 14.96 -1.16 -6.04
C ALA A 130 13.50 -0.74 -5.78
N SER A 131 12.65 -1.67 -5.32
CA SER A 131 11.29 -1.35 -4.90
C SER A 131 11.28 -0.42 -3.70
N LEU A 132 12.08 -0.70 -2.68
CA LEU A 132 12.19 0.11 -1.48
C LEU A 132 12.69 1.52 -1.79
N SER A 133 13.76 1.65 -2.60
CA SER A 133 14.30 2.96 -3.00
C SER A 133 13.30 3.76 -3.85
N TRP A 134 12.56 3.10 -4.74
CA TRP A 134 11.50 3.72 -5.52
C TRP A 134 10.34 4.22 -4.66
N SER A 135 9.90 3.40 -3.70
CA SER A 135 8.83 3.73 -2.75
C SER A 135 9.25 4.88 -1.84
N LEU A 136 10.46 4.83 -1.28
CA LEU A 136 10.99 5.88 -0.41
C LEU A 136 11.13 7.20 -1.17
N GLY A 137 11.73 7.19 -2.36
CA GLY A 137 11.86 8.38 -3.20
C GLY A 137 10.51 8.99 -3.59
N SER A 138 9.53 8.13 -3.94
CA SER A 138 8.16 8.57 -4.24
C SER A 138 7.47 9.15 -3.01
N THR A 139 7.66 8.55 -1.83
CA THR A 139 7.11 9.04 -0.56
C THR A 139 7.70 10.39 -0.16
N LEU A 140 9.02 10.55 -0.25
CA LEU A 140 9.67 11.83 0.03
C LEU A 140 9.17 12.94 -0.90
N LEU A 141 9.00 12.63 -2.19
CA LEU A 141 8.46 13.59 -3.15
C LEU A 141 6.99 13.93 -2.86
N ALA A 142 6.17 12.95 -2.44
CA ALA A 142 4.78 13.18 -2.04
C ALA A 142 4.69 14.04 -0.77
N VAL A 143 5.53 13.76 0.24
CA VAL A 143 5.60 14.58 1.46
C VAL A 143 6.01 16.01 1.12
N PHE A 144 7.03 16.19 0.28
CA PHE A 144 7.45 17.50 -0.17
C PHE A 144 6.32 18.23 -0.92
N ALA A 145 5.60 17.54 -1.82
CA ALA A 145 4.46 18.11 -2.52
C ALA A 145 3.32 18.50 -1.56
N LEU A 146 3.05 17.68 -0.53
CA LEU A 146 2.08 18.01 0.52
C LEU A 146 2.50 19.26 1.29
N LEU A 147 3.76 19.36 1.72
CA LEU A 147 4.27 20.54 2.43
C LEU A 147 4.14 21.82 1.59
N VAL A 148 4.53 21.75 0.32
CA VAL A 148 4.39 22.87 -0.62
C VAL A 148 2.92 23.21 -0.88
N SER A 149 2.00 22.26 -0.76
CA SER A 149 0.58 22.49 -0.94
C SER A 149 -0.12 23.14 0.25
N ILE A 150 0.50 23.18 1.45
CA ILE A 150 -0.12 23.74 2.67
C ILE A 150 -0.66 25.15 2.50
N PRO A 151 0.06 26.12 1.89
CA PRO A 151 -0.48 27.47 1.66
C PRO A 151 -1.75 27.49 0.81
N LEU A 152 -1.90 26.52 -0.10
CA LEU A 152 -3.06 26.40 -0.98
C LEU A 152 -4.29 25.84 -0.25
N TRP A 153 -4.13 25.27 0.95
CA TRP A 153 -5.23 24.77 1.77
C TRP A 153 -6.08 25.89 2.37
N LEU A 154 -5.58 27.12 2.34
CA LEU A 154 -6.38 28.30 2.70
C LEU A 154 -7.55 28.52 1.72
N ILE A 155 -7.51 27.90 0.55
CA ILE A 155 -8.59 27.90 -0.43
C ILE A 155 -9.40 26.61 -0.25
N PRO A 156 -10.64 26.65 0.34
CA PRO A 156 -11.37 25.43 0.72
C PRO A 156 -11.53 24.37 -0.36
N PRO A 157 -11.78 24.66 -1.65
CA PRO A 157 -11.84 23.62 -2.67
C PRO A 157 -10.52 22.90 -2.88
N LEU A 158 -9.38 23.57 -2.72
CA LEU A 158 -8.06 22.98 -2.98
C LEU A 158 -7.63 21.96 -1.90
N VAL A 159 -8.05 22.16 -0.65
CA VAL A 159 -7.77 21.17 0.41
C VAL A 159 -8.49 19.84 0.17
N LEU A 160 -9.62 19.85 -0.51
CA LEU A 160 -10.36 18.63 -0.87
C LEU A 160 -9.77 17.92 -2.09
N ILE A 161 -9.01 18.62 -2.93
CA ILE A 161 -8.51 18.11 -4.21
C ILE A 161 -7.03 17.74 -4.13
N LEU A 162 -6.17 18.63 -3.60
CA LEU A 162 -4.72 18.46 -3.66
C LEU A 162 -4.21 17.26 -2.86
N PRO A 163 -4.56 17.08 -1.56
CA PRO A 163 -4.10 15.93 -0.80
C PRO A 163 -4.50 14.58 -1.42
N PRO A 164 -5.78 14.35 -1.82
CA PRO A 164 -6.16 13.11 -2.49
C PRO A 164 -5.45 12.87 -3.83
N LEU A 165 -5.15 13.92 -4.60
CA LEU A 165 -4.38 13.79 -5.84
C LEU A 165 -2.94 13.38 -5.56
N ILE A 166 -2.28 13.98 -4.55
CA ILE A 166 -0.90 13.65 -4.17
C ILE A 166 -0.84 12.22 -3.62
N TRP A 167 -1.78 11.83 -2.74
CA TRP A 167 -1.89 10.47 -2.24
C TRP A 167 -2.20 9.47 -3.35
N GLY A 168 -3.11 9.80 -4.25
CA GLY A 168 -3.43 8.98 -5.43
C GLY A 168 -2.24 8.80 -6.36
N TRP A 169 -1.44 9.86 -6.56
CA TRP A 169 -0.18 9.78 -7.31
C TRP A 169 0.84 8.88 -6.62
N LEU A 170 1.00 8.99 -5.29
CA LEU A 170 1.89 8.13 -4.52
C LEU A 170 1.43 6.66 -4.60
N THR A 171 0.15 6.40 -4.38
CA THR A 171 -0.45 5.06 -4.46
C THR A 171 -0.19 4.42 -5.83
N TYR A 172 -0.43 5.17 -6.90
CA TYR A 172 -0.13 4.73 -8.25
C TYR A 172 1.35 4.39 -8.44
N ARG A 173 2.25 5.27 -7.99
CA ARG A 173 3.71 5.07 -8.15
C ARG A 173 4.20 3.81 -7.45
N VAL A 174 3.76 3.59 -6.23
CA VAL A 174 4.20 2.47 -5.39
C VAL A 174 3.52 1.17 -5.83
N MET A 175 2.18 1.12 -5.83
CA MET A 175 1.45 -0.12 -6.09
C MET A 175 1.63 -0.65 -7.51
N ALA A 176 1.66 0.22 -8.52
CA ALA A 176 1.90 -0.23 -9.89
C ALA A 176 3.34 -0.74 -10.09
N TYR A 177 4.31 -0.16 -9.39
CA TYR A 177 5.69 -0.66 -9.41
C TYR A 177 5.77 -2.06 -8.80
N ASP A 178 5.24 -2.22 -7.59
CA ASP A 178 5.29 -3.47 -6.83
C ASP A 178 4.51 -4.60 -7.54
N ALA A 179 3.40 -4.27 -8.19
CA ALA A 179 2.64 -5.24 -9.00
C ALA A 179 3.42 -5.81 -10.18
N MET A 180 4.41 -5.07 -10.69
CA MET A 180 5.19 -5.46 -11.87
C MET A 180 6.62 -5.92 -11.55
N VAL A 181 7.10 -5.76 -10.33
CA VAL A 181 8.53 -5.95 -9.97
C VAL A 181 9.04 -7.36 -10.30
N GLU A 182 8.22 -8.39 -10.12
CA GLU A 182 8.61 -9.77 -10.38
C GLU A 182 8.45 -10.19 -11.85
N HIS A 183 7.46 -9.63 -12.56
CA HIS A 183 7.06 -10.11 -13.87
C HIS A 183 7.59 -9.27 -15.03
N ALA A 184 7.75 -7.95 -14.85
CA ALA A 184 8.17 -7.05 -15.92
C ALA A 184 9.67 -6.74 -15.89
N SER A 185 10.27 -6.58 -17.08
CA SER A 185 11.60 -5.98 -17.21
C SER A 185 11.55 -4.48 -16.89
N ALA A 186 12.71 -3.84 -16.73
CA ALA A 186 12.77 -2.39 -16.48
C ALA A 186 12.20 -1.60 -17.66
N GLU A 187 12.43 -2.05 -18.88
CA GLU A 187 11.94 -1.44 -20.12
C GLU A 187 10.43 -1.60 -20.25
N GLU A 188 9.90 -2.83 -20.08
CA GLU A 188 8.47 -3.13 -20.11
C GLU A 188 7.72 -2.29 -19.09
N ARG A 189 8.26 -2.18 -17.88
CA ARG A 189 7.68 -1.35 -16.81
C ARG A 189 7.65 0.13 -17.17
N ARG A 190 8.74 0.70 -17.72
CA ARG A 190 8.77 2.08 -18.19
C ARG A 190 7.76 2.34 -19.28
N GLN A 191 7.62 1.41 -20.22
CA GLN A 191 6.66 1.51 -21.32
C GLN A 191 5.22 1.51 -20.79
N ILE A 192 4.87 0.57 -19.89
CA ILE A 192 3.53 0.50 -19.28
C ILE A 192 3.22 1.78 -18.50
N PHE A 193 4.16 2.30 -17.71
CA PHE A 193 3.98 3.56 -17.00
C PHE A 193 3.74 4.74 -17.94
N LYS A 194 4.39 4.77 -19.10
CA LYS A 194 4.24 5.83 -20.11
C LYS A 194 2.89 5.74 -20.82
N GLU A 195 2.55 4.55 -21.32
CA GLU A 195 1.35 4.35 -22.13
C GLU A 195 0.04 4.36 -21.33
N ASN A 196 0.08 3.90 -20.07
CA ASN A 196 -1.10 3.75 -19.22
C ASN A 196 -1.13 4.74 -18.04
N ARG A 197 -0.40 5.85 -18.16
CA ARG A 197 -0.25 6.83 -17.05
C ARG A 197 -1.59 7.35 -16.53
N ALA A 198 -2.51 7.72 -17.43
CA ALA A 198 -3.80 8.29 -17.05
C ALA A 198 -4.69 7.26 -16.32
N GLN A 199 -4.70 6.02 -16.79
CA GLN A 199 -5.49 4.94 -16.19
C GLN A 199 -4.94 4.56 -14.82
N LEU A 200 -3.62 4.38 -14.70
CA LEU A 200 -2.95 4.08 -13.45
C LEU A 200 -3.12 5.19 -12.42
N MET A 201 -3.04 6.45 -12.86
CA MET A 201 -3.33 7.61 -12.02
C MET A 201 -4.79 7.63 -11.55
N GLY A 202 -5.74 7.32 -12.45
CA GLY A 202 -7.15 7.20 -12.10
C GLY A 202 -7.42 6.12 -11.05
N ILE A 203 -6.81 4.93 -11.21
CA ILE A 203 -6.86 3.86 -10.19
C ILE A 203 -6.29 4.38 -8.86
N GLY A 204 -5.13 5.05 -8.89
CA GLY A 204 -4.48 5.58 -7.69
C GLY A 204 -5.34 6.61 -6.95
N ILE A 205 -5.94 7.54 -7.67
CA ILE A 205 -6.82 8.58 -7.10
C ILE A 205 -8.06 7.93 -6.46
N LEU A 206 -8.72 7.02 -7.17
CA LEU A 206 -9.89 6.31 -6.64
C LEU A 206 -9.54 5.47 -5.41
N SER A 207 -8.40 4.76 -5.45
CA SER A 207 -7.87 4.02 -4.31
C SER A 207 -7.55 4.94 -3.13
N GLY A 208 -7.00 6.13 -3.39
CA GLY A 208 -6.73 7.15 -2.37
C GLY A 208 -8.00 7.64 -1.67
N TYR A 209 -9.06 7.91 -2.43
CA TYR A 209 -10.37 8.27 -1.86
C TYR A 209 -11.00 7.12 -1.06
N LEU A 210 -10.92 5.89 -1.57
CA LEU A 210 -11.37 4.71 -0.81
C LEU A 210 -10.59 4.55 0.51
N GLY A 211 -9.29 4.82 0.49
CA GLY A 211 -8.45 4.82 1.69
C GLY A 211 -8.81 5.91 2.69
N ALA A 212 -9.42 7.00 2.26
CA ALA A 212 -9.90 8.06 3.15
C ALA A 212 -11.27 7.73 3.80
N ALA A 213 -12.03 6.76 3.27
CA ALA A 213 -13.37 6.44 3.76
C ALA A 213 -13.41 6.07 5.27
N PRO A 214 -12.48 5.27 5.84
CA PRO A 214 -12.48 4.99 7.27
C PRO A 214 -12.26 6.21 8.16
N SER A 215 -11.68 7.30 7.66
CA SER A 215 -11.50 8.53 8.43
C SER A 215 -12.83 9.20 8.83
N LEU A 216 -13.91 8.92 8.12
CA LEU A 216 -15.25 9.37 8.48
C LEU A 216 -15.72 8.80 9.82
N ILE A 217 -15.23 7.60 10.21
CA ILE A 217 -15.51 6.98 11.49
C ILE A 217 -14.92 7.82 12.63
N TRP A 218 -13.73 8.40 12.41
CA TRP A 218 -13.02 9.25 13.37
C TRP A 218 -13.73 10.62 13.56
N ALA A 219 -14.50 11.05 12.58
CA ALA A 219 -15.24 12.31 12.66
C ALA A 219 -16.41 12.27 13.66
N SER A 220 -16.79 11.09 14.18
CA SER A 220 -17.86 10.95 15.18
C SER A 220 -17.49 11.45 16.59
N GLY A 221 -16.25 11.93 16.80
CA GLY A 221 -15.82 12.64 18.02
C GLY A 221 -15.99 11.84 19.32
N ALA A 222 -16.77 12.34 20.28
CA ALA A 222 -16.92 11.73 21.60
C ALA A 222 -17.45 10.29 21.58
N MET A 223 -18.34 9.96 20.64
CA MET A 223 -18.85 8.60 20.47
C MET A 223 -17.74 7.63 20.04
N PHE A 224 -16.77 8.12 19.27
CA PHE A 224 -15.59 7.34 18.90
C PHE A 224 -14.80 6.90 20.12
N VAL A 225 -14.55 7.80 21.09
CA VAL A 225 -13.76 7.48 22.30
C VAL A 225 -14.43 6.36 23.10
N ALA A 226 -15.77 6.42 23.27
CA ALA A 226 -16.52 5.39 24.00
C ALA A 226 -16.49 4.03 23.30
N MET A 227 -16.51 4.01 21.98
CA MET A 227 -16.55 2.78 21.17
C MET A 227 -15.20 2.39 20.56
N ALA A 228 -14.12 3.10 20.89
CA ALA A 228 -12.79 2.87 20.32
C ALA A 228 -12.31 1.40 20.35
N PRO A 229 -12.55 0.61 21.43
CA PRO A 229 -12.13 -0.78 21.45
C PRO A 229 -12.72 -1.65 20.31
N ILE A 230 -13.88 -1.26 19.78
CA ILE A 230 -14.55 -1.96 18.67
C ILE A 230 -14.24 -1.23 17.35
N LEU A 231 -14.35 0.10 17.33
CA LEU A 231 -14.21 0.89 16.11
C LEU A 231 -12.79 0.88 15.56
N VAL A 232 -11.75 0.84 16.41
CA VAL A 232 -10.34 0.81 15.96
C VAL A 232 -10.03 -0.50 15.20
N PRO A 233 -10.30 -1.71 15.72
CA PRO A 233 -10.12 -2.94 14.95
C PRO A 233 -10.92 -2.96 13.65
N VAL A 234 -12.18 -2.51 13.66
CA VAL A 234 -13.01 -2.44 12.46
C VAL A 234 -12.42 -1.47 11.43
N ALA A 235 -11.99 -0.29 11.84
CA ALA A 235 -11.34 0.67 10.95
C ALA A 235 -10.08 0.09 10.32
N ILE A 236 -9.22 -0.57 11.10
CA ILE A 236 -7.99 -1.21 10.61
C ILE A 236 -8.33 -2.31 9.60
N TRP A 237 -9.35 -3.12 9.87
CA TRP A 237 -9.79 -4.13 8.93
C TRP A 237 -10.28 -3.53 7.60
N ILE A 238 -11.10 -2.45 7.66
CA ILE A 238 -11.55 -1.73 6.47
C ILE A 238 -10.36 -1.15 5.70
N TYR A 239 -9.38 -0.53 6.38
CA TYR A 239 -8.15 -0.06 5.73
C TYR A 239 -7.41 -1.17 5.00
N THR A 240 -7.33 -2.35 5.62
CA THR A 240 -6.66 -3.50 5.01
C THR A 240 -7.44 -4.06 3.83
N LEU A 241 -8.76 -4.08 3.89
CA LEU A 241 -9.62 -4.45 2.76
C LEU A 241 -9.47 -3.49 1.59
N VAL A 242 -9.43 -2.18 1.86
CA VAL A 242 -9.18 -1.16 0.82
C VAL A 242 -7.80 -1.33 0.21
N PHE A 243 -6.78 -1.61 1.04
CA PHE A 243 -5.43 -1.90 0.56
C PHE A 243 -5.42 -3.16 -0.33
N ALA A 244 -6.08 -4.24 0.09
CA ALA A 244 -6.23 -5.47 -0.69
C ALA A 244 -6.91 -5.23 -2.04
N PHE A 245 -8.03 -4.52 -2.02
CA PHE A 245 -8.77 -4.15 -3.22
C PHE A 245 -7.91 -3.33 -4.19
N SER A 246 -7.23 -2.30 -3.68
CA SER A 246 -6.35 -1.45 -4.48
C SER A 246 -5.20 -2.25 -5.09
N SER A 247 -4.54 -3.10 -4.30
CA SER A 247 -3.47 -3.98 -4.76
C SER A 247 -3.95 -4.95 -5.84
N LEU A 248 -5.12 -5.57 -5.66
CA LEU A 248 -5.75 -6.43 -6.66
C LEU A 248 -6.07 -5.66 -7.95
N TRP A 249 -6.60 -4.45 -7.84
CA TRP A 249 -6.94 -3.64 -9.01
C TRP A 249 -5.69 -3.28 -9.82
N PHE A 250 -4.63 -2.82 -9.16
CA PHE A 250 -3.35 -2.57 -9.80
C PHE A 250 -2.76 -3.84 -10.42
N CYS A 251 -2.77 -4.99 -9.72
CA CYS A 251 -2.26 -6.25 -10.24
C CYS A 251 -3.03 -6.71 -11.48
N HIS A 252 -4.37 -6.73 -11.43
CA HIS A 252 -5.18 -7.14 -12.58
C HIS A 252 -4.96 -6.23 -13.79
N TYR A 253 -4.83 -4.92 -13.58
CA TYR A 253 -4.62 -3.97 -14.65
C TYR A 253 -3.20 -4.07 -15.25
N THR A 254 -2.17 -4.04 -14.40
CA THR A 254 -0.77 -3.99 -14.86
C THR A 254 -0.33 -5.31 -15.50
N LEU A 255 -0.71 -6.46 -14.93
CA LEU A 255 -0.38 -7.76 -15.53
C LEU A 255 -1.13 -7.99 -16.84
N ALA A 256 -2.38 -7.50 -16.97
CA ALA A 256 -3.08 -7.54 -18.26
C ALA A 256 -2.44 -6.62 -19.29
N ALA A 257 -1.93 -5.45 -18.90
CA ALA A 257 -1.19 -4.55 -19.77
C ALA A 257 0.14 -5.19 -20.22
N LEU A 258 0.85 -5.86 -19.31
CA LEU A 258 2.10 -6.57 -19.59
C LEU A 258 1.89 -7.74 -20.55
N ASP A 259 0.87 -8.56 -20.34
CA ASP A 259 0.52 -9.67 -21.22
C ASP A 259 0.23 -9.18 -22.66
N GLN A 260 -0.51 -8.07 -22.78
CA GLN A 260 -0.79 -7.48 -24.09
C GLN A 260 0.45 -6.90 -24.75
N LEU A 261 1.31 -6.18 -24.01
CA LEU A 261 2.56 -5.64 -24.52
C LEU A 261 3.43 -6.74 -25.12
N ARG A 262 3.55 -7.88 -24.43
CA ARG A 262 4.32 -9.03 -24.90
C ARG A 262 3.70 -9.68 -26.13
N LYS A 263 2.38 -9.82 -26.19
CA LYS A 263 1.68 -10.33 -27.36
C LYS A 263 1.89 -9.44 -28.59
N GLN A 264 1.86 -8.12 -28.41
CA GLN A 264 2.15 -7.16 -29.47
C GLN A 264 3.61 -7.26 -29.95
N ASN A 265 4.57 -7.33 -29.04
CA ASN A 265 5.98 -7.45 -29.37
C ASN A 265 6.28 -8.79 -30.09
N ASN A 266 5.66 -9.88 -29.64
CA ASN A 266 5.81 -11.19 -30.30
C ASN A 266 5.13 -11.24 -31.67
N ALA A 267 4.04 -10.50 -31.86
CA ALA A 267 3.38 -10.41 -33.18
C ALA A 267 4.18 -9.60 -34.20
N LEU A 268 4.98 -8.62 -33.71
CA LEU A 268 5.88 -7.81 -34.53
C LEU A 268 7.21 -8.52 -34.88
N ALA A 269 7.64 -9.48 -34.04
CA ALA A 269 8.90 -10.20 -34.17
C ALA A 269 8.95 -11.17 -35.39
N PRO A 270 7.89 -11.82 -35.85
CA PRO A 270 7.95 -12.73 -36.99
C PRO A 270 8.36 -12.08 -38.32
N ASP A 271 8.06 -10.78 -38.49
CA ASP A 271 8.35 -10.05 -39.72
C ASP A 271 9.82 -9.65 -39.86
N ILE A 272 10.58 -9.64 -38.74
CA ILE A 272 12.00 -9.30 -38.74
C ILE A 272 12.88 -10.58 -38.82
N ALA A 273 12.37 -11.73 -38.44
CA ALA A 273 13.11 -13.00 -38.39
C ALA A 273 12.95 -13.90 -39.64
N ALA A 274 12.14 -13.53 -40.64
CA ALA A 274 12.12 -14.23 -41.90
C ALA A 274 13.39 -13.90 -42.71
N PRO A 275 14.35 -14.82 -42.85
CA PRO A 275 15.47 -14.60 -43.74
C PRO A 275 14.90 -14.33 -45.16
N PRO A 276 15.50 -13.39 -45.95
CA PRO A 276 15.03 -13.17 -47.30
C PRO A 276 15.01 -14.51 -48.01
N ALA A 277 13.84 -14.88 -48.52
CA ALA A 277 13.65 -16.12 -49.27
C ALA A 277 14.76 -16.20 -50.34
N ILE A 278 15.71 -17.10 -50.10
CA ILE A 278 16.68 -17.46 -51.11
C ILE A 278 15.83 -18.01 -52.27
N LYS A 279 15.56 -17.14 -53.24
CA LYS A 279 14.99 -17.58 -54.54
C LYS A 279 15.96 -18.63 -55.05
N SER A 280 15.54 -19.87 -54.93
CA SER A 280 16.19 -21.03 -55.51
C SER A 280 16.58 -20.71 -56.95
N ILE A 281 17.87 -20.48 -57.17
CA ILE A 281 18.51 -20.54 -58.47
C ILE A 281 18.72 -22.05 -58.78
N ALA A 282 17.68 -22.79 -58.79
CA ALA A 282 17.66 -24.19 -59.24
C ALA A 282 16.76 -24.31 -60.47
N ASN A 283 17.11 -23.60 -61.51
CA ASN A 283 16.66 -24.00 -62.85
C ASN A 283 17.59 -23.38 -63.91
N LYS A 284 18.83 -23.85 -63.88
CA LYS A 284 19.67 -23.68 -65.05
C LYS A 284 19.92 -25.09 -65.59
N ALA A 285 19.07 -25.44 -66.55
CA ALA A 285 19.18 -26.66 -67.31
C ALA A 285 20.60 -26.84 -67.83
N LEU A 286 21.17 -28.01 -67.58
CA LEU A 286 22.35 -28.52 -68.27
C LEU A 286 21.99 -28.77 -69.73
N PRO A 287 22.78 -28.33 -70.71
CA PRO A 287 22.58 -28.75 -72.09
C PRO A 287 23.08 -30.20 -72.20
N GLU A 288 22.19 -31.00 -72.80
CA GLU A 288 22.55 -32.34 -73.25
C GLU A 288 23.60 -32.27 -74.39
N ALA A 289 24.67 -33.06 -74.23
CA ALA A 289 25.57 -33.47 -75.27
C ALA A 289 25.90 -34.97 -75.10
#